data_62aa1a4d0b1e33975fb4a7a1541666ee
#
_entry.id   62aa1a4d0b1e33975fb4a7a1541666ee
#
_cell.length_a   1.000
_cell.length_b   1.000
_cell.length_c   1.000
_cell.angle_alpha   90.00
_cell.angle_beta   90.00
_cell.angle_gamma   90.00
#
_symmetry.space_group_name_H-M   'P 1'
#
loop_
_entity.id
_entity.type
_entity.pdbx_description
1 polymer ?
#
loop_
_entity_poly.entity_id
_entity_poly.type
_entity_poly.pdbx_seq_one_letter_code
_entity_poly.pdbx_strand_id
1 'polypeptide(L)'
;MYKRQRKNQIHIIDIRETVRGLLRAKKFVAEVASEGSLVLFVGTKRQASAAVAREAERCSMPYVSERWLGGALTNFSTIRSRMSRLEELEEIRGGDKIAQYSKKAQSSLNREYRKIYRNLNGIRTMNRKPGCMIIVDPKKETNAILEARSLGITTVALIDTNCDPDMVDLPIPGNDDGIRAVETIMSHMADAVLAGAKNVVAKNEGKDSGKRAPAAKKAPAAAKAEAPAAAKAEAPAAAPAPEATS
;
A
#
# COMPACT_ATOMS: atom_id res chain seq x y z
N MET A 1 -11.95 27.83 -6.68
CA MET A 1 -12.88 28.27 -5.62
C MET A 1 -14.25 27.60 -5.87
N TYR A 2 -14.71 26.77 -4.93
CA TYR A 2 -16.01 26.08 -5.10
C TYR A 2 -17.13 27.09 -4.99
N LYS A 3 -18.06 27.12 -5.96
CA LYS A 3 -19.26 27.93 -5.86
C LYS A 3 -20.10 27.42 -4.70
N ARG A 4 -20.06 28.14 -3.60
CA ARG A 4 -20.75 27.81 -2.36
C ARG A 4 -21.98 28.70 -2.25
N GLN A 5 -23.15 28.11 -2.45
CA GLN A 5 -24.43 28.77 -2.20
C GLN A 5 -24.91 28.39 -0.81
N ARG A 6 -25.60 29.31 -0.12
CA ARG A 6 -26.27 29.03 1.14
C ARG A 6 -27.78 29.07 0.91
N LYS A 7 -28.43 27.99 1.30
CA LYS A 7 -29.90 27.95 1.41
C LYS A 7 -30.23 27.44 2.81
N ASN A 8 -31.00 28.23 3.57
CA ASN A 8 -31.36 27.90 4.96
C ASN A 8 -30.14 27.55 5.84
N GLN A 9 -29.06 28.33 5.74
CA GLN A 9 -27.77 28.12 6.43
C GLN A 9 -27.01 26.84 6.02
N ILE A 10 -27.51 26.05 5.08
CA ILE A 10 -26.85 24.86 4.56
C ILE A 10 -26.00 25.24 3.34
N HIS A 11 -24.77 24.77 3.29
CA HIS A 11 -23.87 24.94 2.15
C HIS A 11 -24.21 23.93 1.05
N ILE A 12 -24.37 24.39 -0.18
CA ILE A 12 -24.61 23.56 -1.35
C ILE A 12 -23.31 23.50 -2.16
N ILE A 13 -22.81 22.30 -2.39
CA ILE A 13 -21.62 22.05 -3.21
C ILE A 13 -22.04 21.97 -4.68
N ASP A 14 -21.27 22.58 -5.58
CA ASP A 14 -21.51 22.50 -7.01
C ASP A 14 -21.12 21.12 -7.54
N ILE A 15 -22.09 20.33 -7.94
CA ILE A 15 -21.90 18.97 -8.49
C ILE A 15 -21.05 18.98 -9.76
N ARG A 16 -21.08 20.04 -10.55
CA ARG A 16 -20.23 20.15 -11.77
C ARG A 16 -18.76 20.15 -11.41
N GLU A 17 -18.37 20.85 -10.36
CA GLU A 17 -16.99 20.84 -9.87
C GLU A 17 -16.63 19.49 -9.24
N THR A 18 -17.57 18.82 -8.56
CA THR A 18 -17.39 17.45 -8.07
C THR A 18 -17.08 16.50 -9.23
N VAL A 19 -17.86 16.53 -10.31
CA VAL A 19 -17.64 15.68 -11.48
C VAL A 19 -16.32 15.99 -12.16
N ARG A 20 -15.94 17.27 -12.32
CA ARG A 20 -14.65 17.68 -12.90
C ARG A 20 -13.47 17.19 -12.05
N GLY A 21 -13.54 17.36 -10.74
CA GLY A 21 -12.53 16.87 -9.79
C GLY A 21 -12.40 15.36 -9.86
N LEU A 22 -13.54 14.65 -9.84
CA LEU A 22 -13.60 13.20 -9.94
C LEU A 22 -12.97 12.67 -11.24
N LEU A 23 -13.26 13.28 -12.38
CA LEU A 23 -12.70 12.85 -13.68
C LEU A 23 -11.17 13.05 -13.73
N ARG A 24 -10.67 14.18 -13.20
CA ARG A 24 -9.21 14.42 -13.10
C ARG A 24 -8.56 13.38 -12.19
N ALA A 25 -9.14 13.14 -11.03
CA ALA A 25 -8.65 12.15 -10.07
C ALA A 25 -8.67 10.73 -10.66
N LYS A 26 -9.74 10.33 -11.34
CA LYS A 26 -9.83 9.02 -12.02
C LYS A 26 -8.72 8.83 -13.04
N LYS A 27 -8.46 9.83 -13.87
CA LYS A 27 -7.39 9.77 -14.88
C LYS A 27 -6.03 9.58 -14.21
N PHE A 28 -5.72 10.40 -13.22
CA PHE A 28 -4.46 10.33 -12.49
C PHE A 28 -4.27 8.98 -11.77
N VAL A 29 -5.28 8.52 -11.04
CA VAL A 29 -5.22 7.23 -10.32
C VAL A 29 -5.05 6.06 -11.29
N ALA A 30 -5.70 6.09 -12.46
CA ALA A 30 -5.53 5.08 -13.49
C ALA A 30 -4.10 5.09 -14.08
N GLU A 31 -3.49 6.26 -14.27
CA GLU A 31 -2.09 6.41 -14.71
C GLU A 31 -1.13 5.80 -13.67
N VAL A 32 -1.25 6.18 -12.39
CA VAL A 32 -0.43 5.64 -11.28
C VAL A 32 -0.59 4.12 -11.15
N ALA A 33 -1.82 3.61 -11.26
CA ALA A 33 -2.07 2.19 -11.24
C ALA A 33 -1.49 1.48 -12.48
N SER A 34 -1.48 2.12 -13.66
CA SER A 34 -0.90 1.57 -14.90
C SER A 34 0.64 1.48 -14.86
N GLU A 35 1.29 2.19 -13.96
CA GLU A 35 2.72 2.07 -13.65
C GLU A 35 3.00 0.93 -12.66
N GLY A 36 1.96 0.26 -12.18
CA GLY A 36 2.05 -0.77 -11.17
C GLY A 36 2.31 -0.22 -9.76
N SER A 37 2.14 1.09 -9.53
CA SER A 37 2.31 1.70 -8.22
C SER A 37 1.12 1.39 -7.30
N LEU A 38 1.38 1.32 -5.98
CA LEU A 38 0.33 1.10 -5.00
C LEU A 38 -0.47 2.38 -4.77
N VAL A 39 -1.78 2.23 -4.57
CA VAL A 39 -2.70 3.31 -4.22
C VAL A 39 -3.20 3.04 -2.81
N LEU A 40 -2.93 3.96 -1.88
CA LEU A 40 -3.34 3.83 -0.48
C LEU A 40 -4.67 4.56 -0.24
N PHE A 41 -5.69 3.82 0.21
CA PHE A 41 -6.97 4.39 0.59
C PHE A 41 -6.98 4.75 2.09
N VAL A 42 -7.39 5.97 2.42
CA VAL A 42 -7.42 6.46 3.81
C VAL A 42 -8.76 7.10 4.12
N GLY A 43 -9.41 6.62 5.17
CA GLY A 43 -10.67 7.19 5.63
C GLY A 43 -11.08 6.62 6.97
N THR A 44 -10.72 7.33 8.04
CA THR A 44 -11.01 6.90 9.42
C THR A 44 -12.33 7.45 9.93
N LYS A 45 -13.06 8.25 9.12
CA LYS A 45 -14.38 8.74 9.47
C LYS A 45 -15.36 7.57 9.50
N ARG A 46 -16.22 7.49 10.52
CA ARG A 46 -17.18 6.39 10.69
C ARG A 46 -18.04 6.15 9.45
N GLN A 47 -18.40 7.20 8.73
CA GLN A 47 -19.19 7.14 7.50
C GLN A 47 -18.38 6.59 6.31
N ALA A 48 -17.07 6.76 6.31
CA ALA A 48 -16.17 6.38 5.22
C ALA A 48 -15.51 5.00 5.44
N SER A 49 -15.28 4.61 6.68
CA SER A 49 -14.50 3.43 7.07
C SER A 49 -14.92 2.15 6.33
N ALA A 50 -16.22 1.85 6.31
CA ALA A 50 -16.72 0.64 5.64
C ALA A 50 -16.59 0.70 4.12
N ALA A 51 -16.86 1.87 3.52
CA ALA A 51 -16.74 2.07 2.07
C ALA A 51 -15.28 1.97 1.61
N VAL A 52 -14.37 2.61 2.34
CA VAL A 52 -12.93 2.57 2.07
C VAL A 52 -12.38 1.15 2.15
N ALA A 53 -12.70 0.40 3.20
CA ALA A 53 -12.25 -0.98 3.34
C ALA A 53 -12.77 -1.87 2.20
N ARG A 54 -14.07 -1.84 1.92
CA ARG A 54 -14.71 -2.65 0.86
C ARG A 54 -14.11 -2.36 -0.52
N GLU A 55 -13.99 -1.10 -0.89
CA GLU A 55 -13.52 -0.71 -2.22
C GLU A 55 -12.01 -0.95 -2.40
N ALA A 56 -11.22 -0.76 -1.35
CA ALA A 56 -9.79 -1.09 -1.38
C ALA A 56 -9.54 -2.60 -1.48
N GLU A 57 -10.30 -3.42 -0.75
CA GLU A 57 -10.27 -4.87 -0.88
C GLU A 57 -10.67 -5.35 -2.27
N ARG A 58 -11.70 -4.72 -2.88
CA ARG A 58 -12.14 -5.00 -4.26
C ARG A 58 -11.04 -4.82 -5.29
N CYS A 59 -10.17 -3.84 -5.11
CA CYS A 59 -9.04 -3.58 -6.01
C CYS A 59 -7.69 -4.09 -5.47
N SER A 60 -7.68 -4.87 -4.37
CA SER A 60 -6.48 -5.43 -3.73
C SER A 60 -5.42 -4.39 -3.38
N MET A 61 -5.86 -3.19 -2.98
CA MET A 61 -4.99 -2.09 -2.58
C MET A 61 -4.97 -1.91 -1.06
N PRO A 62 -3.87 -1.39 -0.50
CA PRO A 62 -3.79 -1.12 0.93
C PRO A 62 -4.76 -0.03 1.36
N TYR A 63 -5.22 -0.12 2.61
CA TYR A 63 -6.14 0.87 3.19
C TYR A 63 -5.95 1.09 4.68
N VAL A 64 -6.39 2.26 5.16
CA VAL A 64 -6.49 2.60 6.58
C VAL A 64 -7.92 3.08 6.85
N SER A 65 -8.69 2.31 7.62
CA SER A 65 -10.11 2.56 7.88
C SER A 65 -10.43 2.92 9.33
N GLU A 66 -9.52 2.66 10.28
CA GLU A 66 -9.79 2.85 11.71
C GLU A 66 -9.06 4.06 12.29
N ARG A 67 -7.74 4.07 12.25
CA ARG A 67 -6.92 5.14 12.78
C ARG A 67 -5.61 5.25 12.02
N TRP A 68 -5.26 6.45 11.59
CA TRP A 68 -3.93 6.72 11.09
C TRP A 68 -2.90 6.64 12.24
N LEU A 69 -1.89 5.81 12.06
CA LEU A 69 -0.77 5.74 12.99
C LEU A 69 0.31 6.69 12.51
N GLY A 70 0.72 7.63 13.37
CA GLY A 70 1.83 8.54 13.05
C GLY A 70 3.08 7.75 12.68
N GLY A 71 3.73 8.12 11.59
CA GLY A 71 4.87 7.38 11.03
C GLY A 71 4.49 6.21 10.13
N ALA A 72 3.22 6.06 9.74
CA ALA A 72 2.80 4.95 8.88
C ALA A 72 3.53 4.94 7.54
N LEU A 73 3.91 6.08 7.01
CA LEU A 73 4.70 6.21 5.79
C LEU A 73 6.16 6.60 6.08
N THR A 74 6.38 7.56 6.97
CA THR A 74 7.70 8.11 7.27
C THR A 74 8.58 7.17 8.09
N ASN A 75 7.97 6.35 8.97
CA ASN A 75 8.67 5.35 9.77
C ASN A 75 8.15 3.93 9.47
N PHE A 76 8.16 3.57 8.20
CA PHE A 76 7.62 2.30 7.71
C PHE A 76 8.35 1.07 8.28
N SER A 77 9.63 1.18 8.65
CA SER A 77 10.40 0.09 9.29
C SER A 77 9.80 -0.33 10.62
N THR A 78 9.41 0.64 11.46
CA THR A 78 8.74 0.37 12.74
C THR A 78 7.35 -0.23 12.54
N ILE A 79 6.61 0.24 11.55
CA ILE A 79 5.31 -0.34 11.19
C ILE A 79 5.47 -1.79 10.74
N ARG A 80 6.48 -2.09 9.92
CA ARG A 80 6.79 -3.46 9.47
C ARG A 80 7.12 -4.38 10.65
N SER A 81 7.91 -3.93 11.62
CA SER A 81 8.17 -4.73 12.81
C SER A 81 6.89 -5.01 13.63
N ARG A 82 5.93 -4.08 13.64
CA ARG A 82 4.61 -4.32 14.23
C ARG A 82 3.76 -5.31 13.44
N MET A 83 3.91 -5.33 12.11
CA MET A 83 3.26 -6.35 11.27
C MET A 83 3.83 -7.74 11.52
N SER A 84 5.16 -7.88 11.63
CA SER A 84 5.78 -9.16 12.03
C SER A 84 5.27 -9.62 13.39
N ARG A 85 5.10 -8.70 14.35
CA ARG A 85 4.49 -9.01 15.65
C ARG A 85 3.04 -9.49 15.52
N LEU A 86 2.28 -8.96 14.56
CA LEU A 86 0.92 -9.44 14.27
C LEU A 86 0.95 -10.90 13.79
N GLU A 87 1.87 -11.24 12.90
CA GLU A 87 2.05 -12.60 12.38
C GLU A 87 2.43 -13.57 13.49
N GLU A 88 3.35 -13.20 14.37
CA GLU A 88 3.68 -14.00 15.57
C GLU A 88 2.45 -14.25 16.46
N LEU A 89 1.63 -13.22 16.69
CA LEU A 89 0.41 -13.34 17.49
C LEU A 89 -0.65 -14.22 16.80
N GLU A 90 -0.72 -14.20 15.48
CA GLU A 90 -1.57 -15.09 14.69
C GLU A 90 -1.12 -16.55 14.80
N GLU A 91 0.18 -16.81 14.74
CA GLU A 91 0.75 -18.17 14.92
C GLU A 91 0.51 -18.71 16.33
N ILE A 92 0.73 -17.88 17.36
CA ILE A 92 0.47 -18.28 18.75
C ILE A 92 -1.00 -18.60 18.94
N ARG A 93 -1.89 -17.83 18.33
CA ARG A 93 -3.34 -17.96 18.46
C ARG A 93 -3.92 -19.12 17.64
N GLY A 94 -3.36 -19.38 16.46
CA GLY A 94 -3.81 -20.45 15.56
C GLY A 94 -3.32 -21.85 15.96
N GLY A 95 -2.34 -21.95 16.88
CA GLY A 95 -1.80 -23.21 17.36
C GLY A 95 -2.13 -23.49 18.81
N ASP A 96 -1.82 -24.72 19.26
CA ASP A 96 -1.97 -25.16 20.66
C ASP A 96 -1.07 -24.40 21.65
N LYS A 97 -0.19 -23.52 21.13
CA LYS A 97 0.71 -22.69 21.92
C LYS A 97 -0.04 -21.75 22.87
N ILE A 98 -1.22 -21.28 22.49
CA ILE A 98 -2.02 -20.38 23.35
C ILE A 98 -2.49 -21.08 24.62
N ALA A 99 -2.71 -22.39 24.60
CA ALA A 99 -3.13 -23.17 25.76
C ALA A 99 -2.03 -23.27 26.85
N GLN A 100 -0.77 -23.08 26.48
CA GLN A 100 0.39 -23.12 27.39
C GLN A 100 0.50 -21.85 28.24
N TYR A 101 -0.16 -20.76 27.85
CA TYR A 101 -0.15 -19.50 28.58
C TYR A 101 -1.23 -19.46 29.67
N SER A 102 -0.96 -18.76 30.75
CA SER A 102 -1.97 -18.52 31.80
C SER A 102 -3.17 -17.72 31.23
N LYS A 103 -4.36 -17.89 31.77
CA LYS A 103 -5.58 -17.18 31.33
C LYS A 103 -5.40 -15.65 31.26
N LYS A 104 -4.63 -15.08 32.21
CA LYS A 104 -4.28 -13.65 32.24
C LYS A 104 -3.41 -13.26 31.04
N ALA A 105 -2.40 -14.07 30.73
CA ALA A 105 -1.52 -13.86 29.58
C ALA A 105 -2.28 -14.01 28.24
N GLN A 106 -3.12 -15.03 28.09
CA GLN A 106 -3.99 -15.19 26.92
C GLN A 106 -4.89 -13.97 26.68
N SER A 107 -5.50 -13.44 27.74
CA SER A 107 -6.34 -12.24 27.65
C SER A 107 -5.53 -11.01 27.19
N SER A 108 -4.29 -10.86 27.70
CA SER A 108 -3.38 -9.77 27.30
C SER A 108 -2.99 -9.89 25.81
N LEU A 109 -2.55 -11.07 25.38
CA LEU A 109 -2.18 -11.34 23.98
C LEU A 109 -3.36 -11.12 23.02
N ASN A 110 -4.55 -11.56 23.38
CA ASN A 110 -5.75 -11.34 22.58
C ASN A 110 -6.11 -9.84 22.47
N ARG A 111 -5.87 -9.06 23.52
CA ARG A 111 -6.11 -7.61 23.49
C ARG A 111 -5.09 -6.90 22.60
N GLU A 112 -3.81 -7.30 22.70
CA GLU A 112 -2.74 -6.80 21.85
C GLU A 112 -3.03 -7.13 20.38
N TYR A 113 -3.35 -8.38 20.06
CA TYR A 113 -3.74 -8.82 18.72
C TYR A 113 -4.86 -7.97 18.13
N ARG A 114 -5.98 -7.84 18.84
CA ARG A 114 -7.14 -7.06 18.36
C ARG A 114 -6.78 -5.62 18.07
N LYS A 115 -5.91 -5.00 18.88
CA LYS A 115 -5.47 -3.61 18.71
C LYS A 115 -4.60 -3.47 17.47
N ILE A 116 -3.63 -4.36 17.27
CA ILE A 116 -2.72 -4.33 16.13
C ILE A 116 -3.47 -4.67 14.85
N TYR A 117 -4.25 -5.75 14.84
CA TYR A 117 -5.04 -6.21 13.70
C TYR A 117 -5.95 -5.11 13.16
N ARG A 118 -6.73 -4.47 14.04
CA ARG A 118 -7.65 -3.40 13.65
C ARG A 118 -6.97 -2.26 12.91
N ASN A 119 -5.77 -1.88 13.34
CA ASN A 119 -5.08 -0.70 12.79
C ASN A 119 -4.17 -1.02 11.60
N LEU A 120 -3.64 -2.24 11.51
CA LEU A 120 -2.59 -2.57 10.53
C LEU A 120 -3.00 -3.58 9.46
N ASN A 121 -4.14 -4.27 9.65
CA ASN A 121 -4.56 -5.31 8.69
C ASN A 121 -4.68 -4.76 7.25
N GLY A 122 -5.23 -3.58 7.09
CA GLY A 122 -5.43 -2.99 5.75
C GLY A 122 -4.14 -2.57 5.03
N ILE A 123 -3.03 -2.38 5.76
CA ILE A 123 -1.73 -2.04 5.14
C ILE A 123 -0.77 -3.24 5.06
N ARG A 124 -1.24 -4.44 5.38
CA ARG A 124 -0.42 -5.67 5.37
C ARG A 124 0.20 -5.96 4.00
N THR A 125 -0.53 -5.66 2.93
CA THR A 125 -0.07 -5.84 1.55
C THR A 125 0.93 -4.78 1.08
N MET A 126 1.15 -3.71 1.86
CA MET A 126 2.01 -2.61 1.48
C MET A 126 3.48 -2.95 1.73
N ASN A 127 4.22 -3.27 0.66
CA ASN A 127 5.65 -3.60 0.72
C ASN A 127 6.57 -2.42 0.36
N ARG A 128 6.02 -1.37 -0.23
CA ARG A 128 6.72 -0.18 -0.72
C ARG A 128 5.86 1.06 -0.53
N LYS A 129 6.46 2.23 -0.68
CA LYS A 129 5.73 3.50 -0.63
C LYS A 129 4.64 3.52 -1.72
N PRO A 130 3.43 4.00 -1.40
CA PRO A 130 2.37 4.19 -2.40
C PRO A 130 2.74 5.31 -3.37
N GLY A 131 2.31 5.19 -4.63
CA GLY A 131 2.47 6.25 -5.63
C GLY A 131 1.46 7.37 -5.45
N CYS A 132 0.28 7.06 -4.91
CA CYS A 132 -0.70 8.07 -4.53
C CYS A 132 -1.54 7.64 -3.33
N MET A 133 -2.17 8.62 -2.67
CA MET A 133 -3.10 8.41 -1.57
C MET A 133 -4.46 8.99 -1.90
N ILE A 134 -5.52 8.22 -1.62
CA ILE A 134 -6.91 8.66 -1.72
C ILE A 134 -7.44 8.84 -0.30
N ILE A 135 -7.84 10.07 0.04
CA ILE A 135 -8.17 10.47 1.41
C ILE A 135 -9.62 10.96 1.46
N VAL A 136 -10.35 10.54 2.50
CA VAL A 136 -11.66 11.09 2.83
C VAL A 136 -11.52 11.97 4.04
N ASP A 137 -11.96 13.23 3.96
CA ASP A 137 -11.87 14.25 5.00
C ASP A 137 -10.41 14.61 5.40
N PRO A 138 -9.73 15.49 4.62
CA PRO A 138 -8.39 15.98 4.91
C PRO A 138 -8.22 16.59 6.30
N LYS A 139 -9.26 17.20 6.83
CA LYS A 139 -9.22 17.84 8.15
C LYS A 139 -9.01 16.83 9.27
N LYS A 140 -9.56 15.64 9.12
CA LYS A 140 -9.38 14.55 10.08
C LYS A 140 -8.05 13.83 9.89
N GLU A 141 -7.61 13.70 8.65
CA GLU A 141 -6.42 12.94 8.25
C GLU A 141 -5.19 13.84 8.01
N THR A 142 -5.07 14.97 8.74
CA THR A 142 -3.99 15.94 8.59
C THR A 142 -2.60 15.30 8.69
N ASN A 143 -2.42 14.37 9.62
CA ASN A 143 -1.14 13.69 9.80
C ASN A 143 -0.77 12.84 8.57
N ALA A 144 -1.74 12.18 7.95
CA ALA A 144 -1.52 11.40 6.74
C ALA A 144 -1.07 12.29 5.58
N ILE A 145 -1.68 13.45 5.43
CA ILE A 145 -1.35 14.44 4.40
C ILE A 145 0.06 15.01 4.61
N LEU A 146 0.42 15.36 5.85
CA LEU A 146 1.75 15.87 6.17
C LEU A 146 2.83 14.83 5.88
N GLU A 147 2.59 13.56 6.21
CA GLU A 147 3.51 12.47 5.88
C GLU A 147 3.61 12.25 4.37
N ALA A 148 2.49 12.26 3.63
CA ALA A 148 2.48 12.15 2.18
C ALA A 148 3.29 13.28 1.54
N ARG A 149 3.05 14.52 1.94
CA ARG A 149 3.77 15.70 1.44
C ARG A 149 5.28 15.62 1.72
N SER A 150 5.68 15.15 2.90
CA SER A 150 7.10 14.99 3.25
C SER A 150 7.82 13.94 2.39
N LEU A 151 7.08 12.98 1.84
CA LEU A 151 7.60 11.91 1.00
C LEU A 151 7.37 12.15 -0.51
N GLY A 152 6.75 13.27 -0.89
CA GLY A 152 6.41 13.58 -2.27
C GLY A 152 5.33 12.66 -2.87
N ILE A 153 4.42 12.13 -2.04
CA ILE A 153 3.33 11.27 -2.49
C ILE A 153 2.14 12.15 -2.84
N THR A 154 1.64 12.04 -4.07
CA THR A 154 0.48 12.82 -4.51
C THR A 154 -0.79 12.41 -3.78
N THR A 155 -1.55 13.41 -3.31
CA THR A 155 -2.77 13.22 -2.54
C THR A 155 -4.00 13.59 -3.36
N VAL A 156 -4.97 12.66 -3.41
CA VAL A 156 -6.31 12.86 -3.95
C VAL A 156 -7.27 12.87 -2.77
N ALA A 157 -8.08 13.90 -2.59
CA ALA A 157 -8.97 13.92 -1.44
C ALA A 157 -10.40 14.35 -1.75
N LEU A 158 -11.34 13.65 -1.11
CA LEU A 158 -12.72 14.11 -0.99
C LEU A 158 -12.78 15.19 0.07
N ILE A 159 -13.13 16.41 -0.33
CA ILE A 159 -13.16 17.59 0.54
C ILE A 159 -14.57 18.18 0.64
N ASP A 160 -14.96 18.43 1.86
CA ASP A 160 -16.18 19.18 2.18
C ASP A 160 -15.87 20.67 2.41
N THR A 161 -16.87 21.44 2.73
CA THR A 161 -16.84 22.91 2.91
C THR A 161 -16.01 23.38 4.11
N ASN A 162 -15.64 22.48 5.02
CA ASN A 162 -14.88 22.71 6.24
C ASN A 162 -13.37 22.45 6.08
N CYS A 163 -12.94 21.96 4.90
CA CYS A 163 -11.56 21.63 4.61
C CYS A 163 -10.88 22.70 3.74
N ASP A 164 -9.56 22.82 3.88
CA ASP A 164 -8.73 23.64 3.04
C ASP A 164 -8.29 22.86 1.78
N PRO A 165 -8.67 23.32 0.57
CA PRO A 165 -8.29 22.67 -0.67
C PRO A 165 -6.78 22.71 -0.96
N ASP A 166 -6.05 23.69 -0.44
CA ASP A 166 -4.62 23.88 -0.69
C ASP A 166 -3.75 22.84 0.06
N MET A 167 -4.36 22.08 0.95
CA MET A 167 -3.70 20.97 1.65
C MET A 167 -3.49 19.72 0.77
N VAL A 168 -4.20 19.59 -0.35
CA VAL A 168 -4.20 18.40 -1.20
C VAL A 168 -3.92 18.75 -2.65
N ASP A 169 -3.32 17.82 -3.40
CA ASP A 169 -2.93 18.05 -4.78
C ASP A 169 -4.12 17.99 -5.74
N LEU A 170 -5.01 17.02 -5.55
CA LEU A 170 -6.19 16.79 -6.39
C LEU A 170 -7.46 16.76 -5.54
N PRO A 171 -8.09 17.92 -5.33
CA PRO A 171 -9.32 18.00 -4.55
C PRO A 171 -10.54 17.54 -5.36
N ILE A 172 -11.40 16.78 -4.71
CA ILE A 172 -12.73 16.38 -5.19
C ILE A 172 -13.75 17.02 -4.24
N PRO A 173 -14.40 18.12 -4.62
CA PRO A 173 -15.43 18.70 -3.77
C PRO A 173 -16.61 17.75 -3.62
N GLY A 174 -17.01 17.45 -2.40
CA GLY A 174 -18.16 16.58 -2.18
C GLY A 174 -18.50 16.45 -0.70
N ASN A 175 -19.65 15.81 -0.44
CA ASN A 175 -20.11 15.57 0.92
C ASN A 175 -19.40 14.33 1.49
N ASP A 176 -18.64 14.54 2.55
CA ASP A 176 -17.90 13.51 3.26
C ASP A 176 -18.65 12.90 4.46
N ASP A 177 -19.83 13.47 4.82
CA ASP A 177 -20.72 12.96 5.87
C ASP A 177 -21.73 11.93 5.33
N GLY A 178 -22.04 12.01 4.05
CA GLY A 178 -23.01 11.13 3.40
C GLY A 178 -22.42 9.79 3.02
N ILE A 179 -22.83 8.69 3.67
CA ILE A 179 -22.33 7.33 3.39
C ILE A 179 -22.42 7.02 1.89
N ARG A 180 -23.57 7.26 1.26
CA ARG A 180 -23.76 7.00 -0.18
C ARG A 180 -22.86 7.85 -1.08
N ALA A 181 -22.62 9.11 -0.70
CA ALA A 181 -21.72 9.99 -1.46
C ALA A 181 -20.28 9.47 -1.43
N VAL A 182 -19.79 9.10 -0.24
CA VAL A 182 -18.47 8.49 -0.06
C VAL A 182 -18.37 7.18 -0.82
N GLU A 183 -19.34 6.28 -0.69
CA GLU A 183 -19.38 5.00 -1.41
C GLU A 183 -19.27 5.19 -2.92
N THR A 184 -20.06 6.10 -3.50
CA THR A 184 -20.04 6.38 -4.94
C THR A 184 -18.67 6.85 -5.40
N ILE A 185 -18.05 7.79 -4.67
CA ILE A 185 -16.75 8.33 -5.04
C ILE A 185 -15.66 7.28 -4.88
N MET A 186 -15.65 6.52 -3.78
CA MET A 186 -14.67 5.45 -3.56
C MET A 186 -14.81 4.33 -4.59
N SER A 187 -16.03 3.96 -4.97
CA SER A 187 -16.28 2.99 -6.04
C SER A 187 -15.67 3.45 -7.36
N HIS A 188 -15.87 4.72 -7.74
CA HIS A 188 -15.25 5.27 -8.94
C HIS A 188 -13.72 5.32 -8.88
N MET A 189 -13.13 5.54 -7.71
CA MET A 189 -11.67 5.49 -7.53
C MET A 189 -11.15 4.06 -7.67
N ALA A 190 -11.82 3.09 -7.06
CA ALA A 190 -11.47 1.68 -7.19
C ALA A 190 -11.60 1.18 -8.64
N ASP A 191 -12.63 1.62 -9.38
CA ASP A 191 -12.76 1.33 -10.81
C ASP A 191 -11.60 1.90 -11.62
N ALA A 192 -11.11 3.10 -11.28
CA ALA A 192 -9.93 3.69 -11.92
C ALA A 192 -8.66 2.87 -11.68
N VAL A 193 -8.47 2.39 -10.44
CA VAL A 193 -7.36 1.50 -10.10
C VAL A 193 -7.45 0.19 -10.90
N LEU A 194 -8.61 -0.44 -10.96
CA LEU A 194 -8.83 -1.67 -11.71
C LEU A 194 -8.59 -1.48 -13.22
N ALA A 195 -9.03 -0.35 -13.78
CA ALA A 195 -8.79 -0.02 -15.18
C ALA A 195 -7.28 0.19 -15.46
N GLY A 196 -6.57 0.86 -14.56
CA GLY A 196 -5.10 1.02 -14.65
C GLY A 196 -4.36 -0.30 -14.55
N ALA A 197 -4.74 -1.16 -13.59
CA ALA A 197 -4.13 -2.46 -13.39
C ALA A 197 -4.27 -3.39 -14.62
N LYS A 198 -5.40 -3.35 -15.33
CA LYS A 198 -5.58 -4.09 -16.59
C LYS A 198 -4.58 -3.66 -17.66
N ASN A 199 -4.25 -2.38 -17.72
CA ASN A 199 -3.26 -1.86 -18.68
C ASN A 199 -1.83 -2.31 -18.36
N VAL A 200 -1.50 -2.60 -17.10
CA VAL A 200 -0.20 -3.20 -16.71
C VAL A 200 -0.07 -4.60 -17.30
N VAL A 201 -1.10 -5.41 -17.14
CA VAL A 201 -1.11 -6.79 -17.67
C VAL A 201 -0.93 -6.78 -19.17
N ALA A 202 -1.70 -5.96 -19.89
CA ALA A 202 -1.60 -5.82 -21.34
C ALA A 202 -0.20 -5.34 -21.80
N LYS A 203 0.43 -4.41 -21.08
CA LYS A 203 1.81 -3.95 -21.38
C LYS A 203 2.87 -5.02 -21.15
N ASN A 204 2.69 -5.88 -20.14
CA ASN A 204 3.63 -6.95 -19.84
C ASN A 204 3.49 -8.11 -20.84
N GLU A 205 2.28 -8.47 -21.24
CA GLU A 205 2.04 -9.47 -22.28
C GLU A 205 2.60 -9.02 -23.65
N GLY A 206 2.50 -7.73 -23.98
CA GLY A 206 3.10 -7.17 -25.19
C GLY A 206 4.63 -7.13 -25.20
N LYS A 207 5.29 -7.11 -24.01
CA LYS A 207 6.75 -7.16 -23.91
C LYS A 207 7.32 -8.58 -23.96
N ASP A 208 6.56 -9.57 -23.53
CA ASP A 208 6.99 -10.97 -23.55
C ASP A 208 6.84 -11.60 -24.94
N SER A 209 5.86 -11.16 -25.74
CA SER A 209 5.70 -11.56 -27.13
C SER A 209 6.80 -10.99 -28.07
N GLY A 210 7.50 -9.93 -27.67
CA GLY A 210 8.61 -9.32 -28.44
C GLY A 210 9.98 -9.99 -28.25
N LYS A 211 10.14 -10.92 -27.30
CA LYS A 211 11.42 -11.59 -27.01
C LYS A 211 11.54 -13.03 -27.52
N ARG A 212 10.55 -13.56 -28.20
CA ARG A 212 10.64 -14.86 -28.87
C ARG A 212 10.85 -14.68 -30.37
N ALA A 213 12.08 -14.27 -30.78
CA ALA A 213 12.59 -14.59 -32.11
C ALA A 213 13.39 -15.88 -32.02
N PRO A 214 13.17 -16.86 -32.90
CA PRO A 214 13.81 -18.17 -32.78
C PRO A 214 15.27 -18.09 -33.22
N ALA A 215 16.18 -18.39 -32.31
CA ALA A 215 17.58 -18.67 -32.65
C ALA A 215 17.65 -19.93 -33.52
N ALA A 216 17.95 -19.75 -34.79
CA ALA A 216 18.20 -20.80 -35.76
C ALA A 216 19.33 -21.73 -35.28
N LYS A 217 19.04 -23.02 -35.31
CA LYS A 217 19.99 -24.12 -35.18
C LYS A 217 21.13 -23.99 -36.17
N LYS A 218 22.37 -24.01 -35.71
CA LYS A 218 23.52 -24.52 -36.45
C LYS A 218 24.13 -25.67 -35.67
N ALA A 219 24.12 -26.82 -36.31
CA ALA A 219 24.65 -28.09 -35.85
C ALA A 219 26.19 -28.15 -36.02
N PRO A 220 26.85 -29.19 -35.48
CA PRO A 220 28.22 -29.13 -35.01
C PRO A 220 29.24 -29.63 -36.02
N ALA A 221 30.48 -29.17 -35.91
CA ALA A 221 31.62 -29.82 -36.55
C ALA A 221 32.65 -30.23 -35.47
N ALA A 222 32.99 -31.51 -35.55
CA ALA A 222 33.93 -32.22 -34.69
C ALA A 222 35.39 -31.86 -35.00
N ALA A 223 36.27 -31.91 -34.03
CA ALA A 223 37.51 -32.68 -34.08
C ALA A 223 38.41 -32.40 -32.86
N LYS A 224 38.72 -33.51 -32.19
CA LYS A 224 39.99 -34.08 -31.74
C LYS A 224 40.82 -33.31 -30.69
N ALA A 225 40.83 -33.93 -29.55
CA ALA A 225 41.99 -34.61 -28.91
C ALA A 225 43.26 -33.81 -28.62
N GLU A 226 43.57 -33.68 -27.33
CA GLU A 226 44.77 -34.20 -26.70
C GLU A 226 44.86 -33.75 -25.23
N ALA A 227 44.96 -34.72 -24.32
CA ALA A 227 45.54 -34.57 -23.02
C ALA A 227 47.01 -35.07 -23.17
N PRO A 228 47.95 -34.96 -22.20
CA PRO A 228 47.81 -34.98 -20.75
C PRO A 228 48.86 -34.19 -19.92
N ALA A 229 48.87 -34.52 -18.63
CA ALA A 229 49.93 -34.41 -17.61
C ALA A 229 49.87 -33.17 -16.67
N ALA A 230 49.49 -33.36 -15.45
CA ALA A 230 50.15 -33.91 -14.25
C ALA A 230 51.16 -32.96 -13.61
N ALA A 231 50.92 -32.61 -12.38
CA ALA A 231 51.76 -32.75 -11.21
C ALA A 231 51.39 -31.76 -10.11
N LYS A 232 50.99 -32.36 -8.99
CA LYS A 232 51.60 -32.34 -7.64
C LYS A 232 51.58 -30.99 -6.91
N ALA A 233 50.83 -30.97 -5.86
CA ALA A 233 51.16 -31.15 -4.43
C ALA A 233 51.85 -29.92 -3.79
N GLU A 234 51.25 -29.39 -2.76
CA GLU A 234 51.75 -29.41 -1.37
C GLU A 234 50.89 -28.51 -0.48
N ALA A 235 50.29 -29.10 0.52
CA ALA A 235 50.05 -28.45 1.81
C ALA A 235 51.33 -28.74 2.66
N PRO A 236 51.65 -28.06 3.75
CA PRO A 236 50.86 -28.10 4.96
C PRO A 236 51.02 -26.92 5.97
N ALA A 237 50.29 -27.08 7.05
CA ALA A 237 50.60 -26.78 8.46
C ALA A 237 50.30 -25.36 8.97
N ALA A 238 49.36 -25.28 9.85
CA ALA A 238 49.38 -25.44 11.31
C ALA A 238 49.45 -24.10 12.09
N ALA A 239 48.50 -23.99 12.99
CA ALA A 239 48.26 -23.03 14.07
C ALA A 239 49.53 -22.80 14.98
N PRO A 240 49.52 -21.78 15.89
CA PRO A 240 48.77 -21.92 17.13
C PRO A 240 48.19 -20.60 17.71
N ALA A 241 47.17 -20.76 18.56
CA ALA A 241 46.94 -19.89 19.70
C ALA A 241 48.05 -20.19 20.76
N PRO A 242 48.33 -19.32 21.74
CA PRO A 242 47.44 -19.07 22.86
C PRO A 242 47.62 -17.72 23.59
N GLU A 243 46.82 -17.60 24.61
CA GLU A 243 47.01 -17.08 25.97
C GLU A 243 46.50 -15.70 26.35
N ALA A 244 45.63 -15.82 27.32
CA ALA A 244 45.18 -14.90 28.31
C ALA A 244 46.32 -14.22 29.10
N THR A 245 46.04 -13.07 29.62
CA THR A 245 46.33 -12.55 30.97
C THR A 245 45.98 -11.07 31.03
N SER A 246 45.24 -10.67 31.83
CA SER A 246 45.05 -10.09 33.17
C SER A 246 43.83 -9.24 33.21
#